data_f56f5da858258973fbd55442e6951647
#
_entry.id   f56f5da858258973fbd55442e6951647
#
_cell.length_a   1.000
_cell.length_b   1.000
_cell.length_c   1.000
_cell.angle_alpha   90.00
_cell.angle_beta   90.00
_cell.angle_gamma   90.00
#
_symmetry.space_group_name_H-M   'P 1'
#
loop_
_entity.id
_entity.type
_entity.pdbx_description
1 polymer ?
#
loop_
_entity_poly.entity_id
_entity_poly.type
_entity_poly.pdbx_seq_one_letter_code
_entity_poly.pdbx_strand_id
1 'polypeptide(L)'
;QRSQAPFRRTRKAGTSAMAVQCVCFHPTRPWLFVATQRYVRIYDLVQQALVKTLQPGVRWISSLDVHPSGDHVILGSYDRRVQWFDLDLAERPYKTLRYHTRAVRAVAFHPHLPLFASAADDGTVHVYHATVYSDLLQNALLVPLKILRGHAVQQALGVLSLAWHPTLPWLVSAGADGDARLWTP
;
A
#
# COMPACT_ATOMS: atom_id res chain seq x y z
N GLN A 1 3.50 19.19 -24.17
CA GLN A 1 3.18 18.01 -23.32
C GLN A 1 1.75 17.59 -23.66
N ARG A 2 1.60 16.43 -24.31
CA ARG A 2 0.26 15.86 -24.55
C ARG A 2 -0.11 15.03 -23.32
N SER A 3 -1.10 15.49 -22.57
CA SER A 3 -1.79 14.62 -21.60
C SER A 3 -2.48 13.52 -22.39
N GLN A 4 -1.90 12.34 -22.42
CA GLN A 4 -2.63 11.15 -22.85
C GLN A 4 -3.61 10.80 -21.72
N ALA A 5 -4.87 10.67 -22.03
CA ALA A 5 -5.89 10.13 -21.13
C ALA A 5 -6.27 8.70 -21.53
N PRO A 6 -5.31 7.74 -21.46
CA PRO A 6 -5.50 6.40 -22.00
C PRO A 6 -6.47 5.54 -21.16
N PHE A 7 -6.80 5.99 -19.94
CA PHE A 7 -7.56 5.18 -18.97
C PHE A 7 -8.93 5.72 -18.66
N ARG A 8 -9.54 6.42 -19.64
CA ARG A 8 -10.91 6.91 -19.49
C ARG A 8 -11.87 5.73 -19.41
N ARG A 9 -12.35 5.44 -18.21
CA ARG A 9 -13.46 4.50 -18.02
C ARG A 9 -14.64 5.00 -18.85
N THR A 10 -15.15 4.18 -19.77
CA THR A 10 -16.48 4.40 -20.35
C THR A 10 -17.50 4.42 -19.22
N ARG A 11 -17.98 5.59 -18.85
CA ARG A 11 -18.99 5.76 -17.82
C ARG A 11 -20.29 5.17 -18.35
N LYS A 12 -20.82 4.13 -17.72
CA LYS A 12 -22.24 3.86 -17.78
C LYS A 12 -22.95 5.04 -17.10
N ALA A 13 -23.93 5.63 -17.78
CA ALA A 13 -24.74 6.70 -17.22
C ALA A 13 -25.30 6.24 -15.84
N GLY A 14 -25.14 7.09 -14.81
CA GLY A 14 -25.64 6.78 -13.45
C GLY A 14 -24.61 6.26 -12.45
N THR A 15 -23.36 5.99 -12.81
CA THR A 15 -22.33 5.59 -11.82
C THR A 15 -21.53 6.81 -11.34
N SER A 16 -21.56 7.05 -10.02
CA SER A 16 -20.70 8.04 -9.37
C SER A 16 -19.22 7.78 -9.71
N ALA A 17 -18.48 8.82 -10.04
CA ALA A 17 -17.03 8.72 -10.25
C ALA A 17 -16.37 8.44 -8.91
N MET A 18 -15.70 7.30 -8.79
CA MET A 18 -14.89 7.01 -7.61
C MET A 18 -13.55 7.77 -7.73
N ALA A 19 -13.20 8.52 -6.69
CA ALA A 19 -11.93 9.23 -6.63
C ALA A 19 -10.76 8.24 -6.67
N VAL A 20 -9.70 8.60 -7.38
CA VAL A 20 -8.41 7.91 -7.31
C VAL A 20 -7.73 8.34 -6.01
N GLN A 21 -7.29 7.39 -5.22
CA GLN A 21 -6.65 7.62 -3.91
C GLN A 21 -5.13 7.64 -4.03
N CYS A 22 -4.57 6.67 -4.72
CA CYS A 22 -3.14 6.57 -4.94
C CYS A 22 -2.82 5.83 -6.24
N VAL A 23 -1.62 6.05 -6.73
CA VAL A 23 -1.06 5.40 -7.92
C VAL A 23 0.37 4.96 -7.62
N CYS A 24 0.79 3.87 -8.22
CA CYS A 24 2.14 3.36 -8.11
C CYS A 24 2.54 2.67 -9.41
N PHE A 25 3.81 2.79 -9.81
CA PHE A 25 4.36 2.01 -10.90
C PHE A 25 4.83 0.64 -10.41
N HIS A 26 4.75 -0.34 -11.28
CA HIS A 26 5.42 -1.62 -11.06
C HIS A 26 6.93 -1.42 -11.20
N PRO A 27 7.76 -2.05 -10.34
CA PRO A 27 9.20 -1.79 -10.33
C PRO A 27 9.94 -2.20 -11.62
N THR A 28 9.46 -3.23 -12.32
CA THR A 28 10.16 -3.78 -13.50
C THR A 28 9.31 -3.88 -14.77
N ARG A 29 7.99 -3.99 -14.64
CA ARG A 29 7.06 -4.10 -15.79
C ARG A 29 6.45 -2.73 -16.09
N PRO A 30 6.04 -2.46 -17.34
CA PRO A 30 5.38 -1.21 -17.71
C PRO A 30 3.92 -1.18 -17.21
N TRP A 31 3.70 -1.47 -15.94
CA TRP A 31 2.37 -1.51 -15.35
C TRP A 31 2.14 -0.35 -14.38
N LEU A 32 0.92 0.14 -14.40
CA LEU A 32 0.43 1.19 -13.51
C LEU A 32 -0.67 0.64 -12.61
N PHE A 33 -0.49 0.77 -11.31
CA PHE A 33 -1.50 0.48 -10.30
C PHE A 33 -2.28 1.76 -9.99
N VAL A 34 -3.59 1.68 -10.10
CA VAL A 34 -4.51 2.79 -9.81
C VAL A 34 -5.49 2.33 -8.75
N ALA A 35 -5.31 2.81 -7.54
CA ALA A 35 -6.22 2.55 -6.44
C ALA A 35 -7.34 3.59 -6.40
N THR A 36 -8.57 3.11 -6.43
CA THR A 36 -9.76 3.89 -6.12
C THR A 36 -10.21 3.60 -4.69
N GLN A 37 -11.33 4.11 -4.26
CA GLN A 37 -11.83 3.82 -2.92
C GLN A 37 -12.01 2.31 -2.64
N ARG A 38 -12.37 1.50 -3.64
CA ARG A 38 -12.78 0.10 -3.45
C ARG A 38 -11.98 -0.93 -4.23
N TYR A 39 -11.29 -0.52 -5.28
CA TYR A 39 -10.61 -1.42 -6.21
C TYR A 39 -9.24 -0.88 -6.57
N VAL A 40 -8.31 -1.80 -6.81
CA VAL A 40 -7.05 -1.47 -7.49
C VAL A 40 -7.10 -2.03 -8.89
N ARG A 41 -6.86 -1.20 -9.89
CA ARG A 41 -6.76 -1.60 -11.29
C ARG A 41 -5.31 -1.54 -11.72
N ILE A 42 -4.89 -2.57 -12.42
CA ILE A 42 -3.55 -2.72 -12.97
C ILE A 42 -3.66 -2.57 -14.48
N TYR A 43 -2.98 -1.60 -15.02
CA TYR A 43 -2.97 -1.30 -16.45
C TYR A 43 -1.60 -1.56 -17.03
N ASP A 44 -1.55 -2.21 -18.20
CA ASP A 44 -0.37 -2.26 -19.05
C ASP A 44 -0.28 -0.96 -19.85
N LEU A 45 0.84 -0.26 -19.71
CA LEU A 45 1.06 1.05 -20.34
C LEU A 45 1.45 0.94 -21.81
N VAL A 46 2.02 -0.20 -22.20
CA VAL A 46 2.42 -0.46 -23.60
C VAL A 46 1.19 -0.89 -24.40
N GLN A 47 0.45 -1.86 -23.88
CA GLN A 47 -0.77 -2.37 -24.52
C GLN A 47 -1.99 -1.45 -24.32
N GLN A 48 -1.89 -0.47 -23.42
CA GLN A 48 -2.98 0.42 -23.02
C GLN A 48 -4.24 -0.34 -22.58
N ALA A 49 -4.06 -1.47 -21.91
CA ALA A 49 -5.11 -2.39 -21.54
C ALA A 49 -5.18 -2.60 -20.02
N LEU A 50 -6.38 -2.93 -19.53
CA LEU A 50 -6.56 -3.37 -18.14
C LEU A 50 -6.10 -4.82 -18.03
N VAL A 51 -5.07 -5.06 -17.20
CA VAL A 51 -4.52 -6.40 -16.95
C VAL A 51 -5.32 -7.13 -15.88
N LYS A 52 -5.56 -6.48 -14.74
CA LYS A 52 -6.19 -7.10 -13.56
C LYS A 52 -6.92 -6.07 -12.71
N THR A 53 -7.92 -6.53 -11.97
CA THR A 53 -8.60 -5.73 -10.93
C THR A 53 -8.55 -6.47 -9.60
N LEU A 54 -7.89 -5.89 -8.60
CA LEU A 54 -7.88 -6.44 -7.24
C LEU A 54 -9.13 -6.00 -6.47
N GLN A 55 -9.67 -6.90 -5.67
CA GLN A 55 -10.89 -6.74 -4.89
C GLN A 55 -10.60 -6.85 -3.37
N PRO A 56 -10.15 -5.77 -2.73
CA PRO A 56 -9.75 -5.80 -1.32
C PRO A 56 -10.90 -6.09 -0.34
N GLY A 57 -12.14 -5.85 -0.74
CA GLY A 57 -13.28 -5.98 0.16
C GLY A 57 -13.27 -4.98 1.32
N VAL A 58 -12.65 -3.82 1.14
CA VAL A 58 -12.62 -2.70 2.09
C VAL A 58 -13.49 -1.56 1.61
N ARG A 59 -13.90 -0.70 2.54
CA ARG A 59 -14.72 0.47 2.18
C ARG A 59 -13.92 1.56 1.50
N TRP A 60 -12.65 1.76 1.94
CA TRP A 60 -11.85 2.86 1.45
C TRP A 60 -10.35 2.51 1.54
N ILE A 61 -9.72 2.38 0.40
CA ILE A 61 -8.27 2.22 0.29
C ILE A 61 -7.63 3.58 0.57
N SER A 62 -6.60 3.62 1.40
CA SER A 62 -5.85 4.83 1.74
C SER A 62 -4.50 4.93 1.05
N SER A 63 -3.81 3.80 0.93
CA SER A 63 -2.44 3.73 0.43
C SER A 63 -2.19 2.39 -0.23
N LEU A 64 -1.23 2.37 -1.14
CA LEU A 64 -0.82 1.20 -1.91
C LEU A 64 0.69 1.27 -2.10
N ASP A 65 1.35 0.12 -2.03
CA ASP A 65 2.73 -0.03 -2.48
C ASP A 65 2.98 -1.40 -3.09
N VAL A 66 3.96 -1.48 -4.01
CA VAL A 66 4.31 -2.70 -4.76
C VAL A 66 5.65 -3.21 -4.26
N HIS A 67 5.72 -4.51 -3.96
CA HIS A 67 6.96 -5.15 -3.52
C HIS A 67 8.05 -5.03 -4.61
N PRO A 68 9.33 -4.88 -4.25
CA PRO A 68 10.43 -4.78 -5.22
C PRO A 68 10.53 -5.92 -6.23
N SER A 69 10.07 -7.14 -5.89
CA SER A 69 9.98 -8.26 -6.86
C SER A 69 8.93 -8.03 -7.95
N GLY A 70 7.93 -7.20 -7.67
CA GLY A 70 6.80 -6.93 -8.56
C GLY A 70 5.58 -7.83 -8.38
N ASP A 71 5.69 -8.95 -7.70
CA ASP A 71 4.62 -9.97 -7.66
C ASP A 71 3.68 -9.81 -6.46
N HIS A 72 3.99 -8.91 -5.54
CA HIS A 72 3.17 -8.67 -4.35
C HIS A 72 2.82 -7.19 -4.18
N VAL A 73 1.66 -6.95 -3.57
CA VAL A 73 1.14 -5.60 -3.30
C VAL A 73 0.62 -5.53 -1.87
N ILE A 74 0.92 -4.43 -1.18
CA ILE A 74 0.27 -4.10 0.09
C ILE A 74 -0.68 -2.94 -0.07
N LEU A 75 -1.80 -3.02 0.65
CA LEU A 75 -2.81 -1.97 0.74
C LEU A 75 -3.05 -1.58 2.19
N GLY A 76 -3.12 -0.29 2.44
CA GLY A 76 -3.69 0.27 3.66
C GLY A 76 -5.14 0.67 3.45
N SER A 77 -5.97 0.61 4.50
CA SER A 77 -7.37 1.05 4.41
C SER A 77 -7.82 1.81 5.65
N TYR A 78 -8.82 2.68 5.47
CA TYR A 78 -9.48 3.35 6.58
C TYR A 78 -10.25 2.40 7.50
N ASP A 79 -10.48 1.16 7.05
CA ASP A 79 -11.07 0.07 7.85
C ASP A 79 -10.05 -0.57 8.83
N ARG A 80 -8.92 0.07 9.11
CA ARG A 80 -7.88 -0.40 10.05
C ARG A 80 -7.17 -1.68 9.60
N ARG A 81 -7.16 -1.97 8.29
CA ARG A 81 -6.59 -3.18 7.73
C ARG A 81 -5.36 -2.86 6.89
N VAL A 82 -4.36 -3.72 6.99
CA VAL A 82 -3.29 -3.85 6.01
C VAL A 82 -3.51 -5.17 5.29
N GLN A 83 -3.54 -5.15 3.97
CA GLN A 83 -3.82 -6.31 3.15
C GLN A 83 -2.64 -6.60 2.24
N TRP A 84 -2.29 -7.86 2.16
CA TRP A 84 -1.25 -8.38 1.28
C TRP A 84 -1.88 -9.14 0.14
N PHE A 85 -1.49 -8.81 -1.07
CA PHE A 85 -1.91 -9.49 -2.29
C PHE A 85 -0.72 -10.16 -2.94
N ASP A 86 -0.95 -11.34 -3.45
CA ASP A 86 -0.11 -12.03 -4.40
C ASP A 86 -0.79 -11.89 -5.76
N LEU A 87 -0.08 -11.31 -6.73
CA LEU A 87 -0.63 -10.99 -8.04
C LEU A 87 -0.86 -12.23 -8.90
N ASP A 88 -0.11 -13.31 -8.65
CA ASP A 88 -0.22 -14.54 -9.41
C ASP A 88 -1.34 -15.45 -8.88
N LEU A 89 -1.66 -15.36 -7.59
CA LEU A 89 -2.65 -16.24 -6.98
C LEU A 89 -4.09 -15.78 -7.21
N ALA A 90 -4.46 -14.58 -6.78
CA ALA A 90 -5.86 -14.19 -6.77
C ALA A 90 -6.10 -12.67 -6.85
N GLU A 91 -7.34 -12.29 -7.15
CA GLU A 91 -7.82 -10.91 -7.06
C GLU A 91 -8.17 -10.49 -5.62
N ARG A 92 -8.24 -11.45 -4.70
CA ARG A 92 -8.52 -11.22 -3.27
C ARG A 92 -7.25 -11.20 -2.45
N PRO A 93 -7.25 -10.54 -1.27
CA PRO A 93 -6.07 -10.49 -0.43
C PRO A 93 -5.68 -11.90 0.04
N TYR A 94 -4.41 -12.23 -0.10
CA TYR A 94 -3.79 -13.44 0.45
C TYR A 94 -3.82 -13.41 2.00
N LYS A 95 -3.49 -12.25 2.60
CA LYS A 95 -3.50 -12.04 4.05
C LYS A 95 -4.05 -10.67 4.41
N THR A 96 -4.77 -10.60 5.53
CA THR A 96 -5.30 -9.36 6.09
C THR A 96 -4.82 -9.22 7.54
N LEU A 97 -4.05 -8.15 7.82
CA LEU A 97 -3.54 -7.80 9.13
C LEU A 97 -4.46 -6.76 9.78
N ARG A 98 -4.74 -6.94 11.08
CA ARG A 98 -5.66 -6.07 11.85
C ARG A 98 -5.02 -5.64 13.18
N TYR A 99 -3.82 -5.09 13.10
CA TYR A 99 -3.08 -4.66 14.28
C TYR A 99 -3.35 -3.21 14.67
N HIS A 100 -3.71 -2.37 13.70
CA HIS A 100 -4.05 -0.97 13.97
C HIS A 100 -5.44 -0.81 14.57
N THR A 101 -5.58 0.13 15.50
CA THR A 101 -6.85 0.45 16.17
C THR A 101 -7.64 1.55 15.47
N ARG A 102 -6.98 2.32 14.57
CA ARG A 102 -7.58 3.37 13.75
C ARG A 102 -7.20 3.21 12.28
N ALA A 103 -7.67 4.13 11.45
CA ALA A 103 -7.46 4.09 10.00
C ALA A 103 -5.97 4.03 9.63
N VAL A 104 -5.60 3.10 8.75
CA VAL A 104 -4.25 3.06 8.18
C VAL A 104 -4.16 4.17 7.13
N ARG A 105 -3.11 4.98 7.19
CA ARG A 105 -2.87 6.11 6.28
C ARG A 105 -1.83 5.82 5.21
N ALA A 106 -0.76 5.14 5.60
CA ALA A 106 0.35 4.86 4.71
C ALA A 106 0.84 3.42 4.90
N VAL A 107 1.28 2.82 3.81
CA VAL A 107 2.03 1.57 3.79
C VAL A 107 3.21 1.72 2.85
N ALA A 108 4.34 1.10 3.16
CA ALA A 108 5.53 1.17 2.33
C ALA A 108 6.40 -0.09 2.48
N PHE A 109 6.90 -0.62 1.38
CA PHE A 109 7.94 -1.63 1.35
C PHE A 109 9.32 -0.99 1.44
N HIS A 110 10.26 -1.69 2.10
CA HIS A 110 11.66 -1.34 1.97
C HIS A 110 12.19 -1.81 0.60
N PRO A 111 12.98 -0.98 -0.13
CA PRO A 111 13.40 -1.32 -1.49
C PRO A 111 14.26 -2.59 -1.59
N HIS A 112 15.04 -2.92 -0.55
CA HIS A 112 16.04 -4.01 -0.61
C HIS A 112 15.94 -5.00 0.55
N LEU A 113 15.37 -4.61 1.68
CA LEU A 113 15.24 -5.48 2.85
C LEU A 113 13.85 -6.11 2.88
N PRO A 114 13.70 -7.32 3.46
CA PRO A 114 12.41 -7.99 3.58
C PRO A 114 11.56 -7.34 4.68
N LEU A 115 11.32 -6.04 4.54
CA LEU A 115 10.59 -5.22 5.49
C LEU A 115 9.48 -4.45 4.81
N PHE A 116 8.39 -4.24 5.53
CA PHE A 116 7.41 -3.22 5.21
C PHE A 116 6.90 -2.55 6.48
N ALA A 117 6.34 -1.38 6.32
CA ALA A 117 5.75 -0.64 7.42
C ALA A 117 4.33 -0.17 7.10
N SER A 118 3.54 0.01 8.14
CA SER A 118 2.23 0.65 8.07
C SER A 118 2.09 1.71 9.15
N ALA A 119 1.45 2.81 8.81
CA ALA A 119 1.18 3.92 9.71
C ALA A 119 -0.31 4.22 9.79
N ALA A 120 -0.78 4.63 10.96
CA ALA A 120 -2.19 4.85 11.18
C ALA A 120 -2.51 6.05 12.08
N ASP A 121 -3.81 6.40 12.09
CA ASP A 121 -4.37 7.44 12.93
C ASP A 121 -4.36 7.11 14.43
N ASP A 122 -3.90 5.92 14.83
CA ASP A 122 -3.65 5.57 16.22
C ASP A 122 -2.30 6.11 16.76
N GLY A 123 -1.55 6.85 15.92
CA GLY A 123 -0.26 7.44 16.27
C GLY A 123 0.89 6.44 16.25
N THR A 124 0.66 5.22 15.75
CA THR A 124 1.67 4.17 15.72
C THR A 124 2.13 3.85 14.31
N VAL A 125 3.38 3.41 14.21
CA VAL A 125 3.93 2.77 13.01
C VAL A 125 4.26 1.33 13.36
N HIS A 126 3.77 0.39 12.56
CA HIS A 126 4.08 -1.01 12.71
C HIS A 126 5.07 -1.43 11.64
N VAL A 127 6.14 -2.09 12.05
CA VAL A 127 7.17 -2.66 11.17
C VAL A 127 7.01 -4.17 11.14
N TYR A 128 7.08 -4.74 9.95
CA TYR A 128 6.91 -6.16 9.69
C TYR A 128 8.08 -6.72 8.91
N HIS A 129 8.44 -7.95 9.21
CA HIS A 129 9.25 -8.76 8.33
C HIS A 129 8.35 -9.42 7.28
N ALA A 130 8.77 -9.39 6.02
CA ALA A 130 8.03 -9.95 4.92
C ALA A 130 9.00 -10.67 3.97
N THR A 131 9.17 -11.96 4.15
CA THR A 131 9.97 -12.79 3.24
C THR A 131 9.06 -13.37 2.18
N VAL A 132 9.41 -13.06 0.93
CA VAL A 132 8.83 -13.67 -0.25
C VAL A 132 9.79 -14.74 -0.74
N TYR A 133 9.29 -15.95 -0.95
CA TYR A 133 10.09 -17.06 -1.46
C TYR A 133 9.95 -17.16 -2.97
N SER A 134 11.03 -17.55 -3.64
CA SER A 134 11.01 -17.82 -5.09
C SER A 134 10.26 -19.13 -5.44
N ASP A 135 10.04 -19.98 -4.44
CA ASP A 135 9.26 -21.20 -4.59
C ASP A 135 7.77 -20.88 -4.44
N LEU A 136 7.00 -21.09 -5.51
CA LEU A 136 5.55 -20.87 -5.55
C LEU A 136 4.75 -21.76 -4.58
N LEU A 137 5.38 -22.80 -4.03
CA LEU A 137 4.77 -23.66 -3.00
C LEU A 137 4.90 -23.09 -1.60
N GLN A 138 5.74 -22.07 -1.41
CA GLN A 138 5.96 -21.42 -0.13
C GLN A 138 5.23 -20.09 -0.04
N ASN A 139 4.36 -20.02 0.94
CA ASN A 139 3.62 -18.80 1.25
C ASN A 139 4.53 -17.71 1.83
N ALA A 140 4.30 -16.45 1.48
CA ALA A 140 5.01 -15.32 2.04
C ALA A 140 4.89 -15.30 3.57
N LEU A 141 6.05 -15.21 4.25
CA LEU A 141 6.12 -15.13 5.71
C LEU A 141 5.97 -13.67 6.15
N LEU A 142 4.89 -13.37 6.85
CA LEU A 142 4.61 -12.04 7.38
C LEU A 142 4.62 -12.08 8.92
N VAL A 143 5.61 -11.42 9.53
CA VAL A 143 5.79 -11.42 10.98
C VAL A 143 5.85 -9.97 11.49
N PRO A 144 5.01 -9.58 12.47
CA PRO A 144 5.15 -8.29 13.13
C PRO A 144 6.47 -8.26 13.93
N LEU A 145 7.28 -7.22 13.72
CA LEU A 145 8.56 -7.02 14.40
C LEU A 145 8.47 -6.03 15.54
N LYS A 146 7.96 -4.82 15.25
CA LYS A 146 8.01 -3.71 16.20
C LYS A 146 6.84 -2.75 16.00
N ILE A 147 6.40 -2.18 17.10
CA ILE A 147 5.45 -1.06 17.12
C ILE A 147 6.21 0.18 17.58
N LEU A 148 6.35 1.15 16.69
CA LEU A 148 6.99 2.42 16.97
C LEU A 148 5.94 3.40 17.48
N ARG A 149 6.17 3.92 18.68
CA ARG A 149 5.27 4.85 19.37
C ARG A 149 6.02 6.16 19.61
N GLY A 150 5.42 7.27 19.22
CA GLY A 150 6.06 8.56 19.37
C GLY A 150 5.20 9.71 18.90
N HIS A 151 4.42 9.52 17.83
CA HIS A 151 3.52 10.56 17.34
C HIS A 151 2.31 10.73 18.25
N ALA A 152 1.98 11.98 18.54
CA ALA A 152 0.75 12.33 19.24
C ALA A 152 -0.42 12.35 18.25
N VAL A 153 -1.59 11.90 18.73
CA VAL A 153 -2.81 11.97 17.93
C VAL A 153 -3.42 13.36 18.08
N GLN A 154 -3.56 14.09 16.98
CA GLN A 154 -4.20 15.40 16.93
C GLN A 154 -5.41 15.37 15.99
N GLN A 155 -6.55 15.90 16.44
CA GLN A 155 -7.80 15.96 15.67
C GLN A 155 -8.20 14.61 15.05
N ALA A 156 -8.00 13.53 15.80
CA ALA A 156 -8.22 12.14 15.39
C ALA A 156 -7.28 11.62 14.28
N LEU A 157 -6.25 12.37 13.91
CA LEU A 157 -5.19 11.99 12.97
C LEU A 157 -3.92 11.65 13.75
N GLY A 158 -3.19 10.65 13.27
CA GLY A 158 -1.91 10.21 13.83
C GLY A 158 -0.78 10.34 12.83
N VAL A 159 -0.28 9.21 12.33
CA VAL A 159 0.81 9.20 11.35
C VAL A 159 0.23 9.21 9.95
N LEU A 160 0.63 10.19 9.15
CA LEU A 160 0.03 10.48 7.85
C LEU A 160 0.82 9.87 6.68
N SER A 161 2.14 9.81 6.80
CA SER A 161 3.03 9.34 5.73
C SER A 161 4.22 8.57 6.27
N LEU A 162 4.77 7.70 5.43
CA LEU A 162 5.98 6.91 5.67
C LEU A 162 6.91 6.97 4.47
N ALA A 163 8.21 6.90 4.72
CA ALA A 163 9.21 6.65 3.69
C ALA A 163 10.37 5.85 4.26
N TRP A 164 10.77 4.79 3.55
CA TRP A 164 12.00 4.08 3.85
C TRP A 164 13.21 4.78 3.22
N HIS A 165 14.33 4.73 3.91
CA HIS A 165 15.59 5.09 3.28
C HIS A 165 15.91 4.11 2.14
N PRO A 166 16.44 4.56 0.99
CA PRO A 166 16.60 3.69 -0.18
C PRO A 166 17.54 2.50 0.06
N THR A 167 18.49 2.58 0.98
CA THR A 167 19.50 1.54 1.21
C THR A 167 19.68 1.12 2.66
N LEU A 168 19.36 2.00 3.62
CA LEU A 168 19.54 1.74 5.05
C LEU A 168 18.22 1.32 5.70
N PRO A 169 18.24 0.54 6.80
CA PRO A 169 17.03 0.14 7.52
C PRO A 169 16.44 1.29 8.35
N TRP A 170 16.39 2.47 7.76
CA TRP A 170 15.85 3.67 8.38
C TRP A 170 14.48 3.99 7.82
N LEU A 171 13.59 4.35 8.71
CA LEU A 171 12.22 4.72 8.37
C LEU A 171 11.95 6.14 8.87
N VAL A 172 11.35 6.97 8.03
CA VAL A 172 10.83 8.28 8.42
C VAL A 172 9.31 8.23 8.43
N SER A 173 8.73 8.82 9.45
CA SER A 173 7.27 9.01 9.56
C SER A 173 6.95 10.48 9.77
N ALA A 174 5.86 10.95 9.15
CA ALA A 174 5.32 12.28 9.34
C ALA A 174 3.96 12.21 10.02
N GLY A 175 3.79 12.95 11.10
CA GLY A 175 2.59 12.93 11.92
C GLY A 175 1.75 14.19 11.83
N ALA A 176 0.49 14.08 12.22
CA ALA A 176 -0.42 15.21 12.38
C ALA A 176 -0.04 16.11 13.58
N ASP A 177 0.87 15.66 14.43
CA ASP A 177 1.47 16.43 15.53
C ASP A 177 2.46 17.51 15.06
N GLY A 178 2.73 17.58 13.74
CA GLY A 178 3.68 18.52 13.15
C GLY A 178 5.11 18.02 13.14
N ASP A 179 5.36 16.82 13.67
CA ASP A 179 6.69 16.22 13.75
C ASP A 179 6.97 15.27 12.58
N ALA A 180 8.22 15.25 12.14
CA ALA A 180 8.80 14.15 11.37
C ALA A 180 9.77 13.37 12.28
N ARG A 181 9.65 12.05 12.30
CA ARG A 181 10.47 11.17 13.15
C ARG A 181 11.27 10.20 12.33
N LEU A 182 12.58 10.15 12.61
CA LEU A 182 13.50 9.16 12.05
C LEU A 182 13.61 7.98 13.03
N TRP A 183 13.41 6.78 12.51
CA TRP A 183 13.52 5.52 13.24
C TRP A 183 14.71 4.74 12.69
N THR A 184 15.62 4.38 13.57
CA THR A 184 16.82 3.57 13.28
C THR A 184 16.79 2.29 14.10
N PRO A 185 17.55 1.25 13.70
CA PRO A 185 17.69 0.00 14.46
C PRO A 185 18.16 0.21 15.89
#